data_33716ecb15eb4dd1d55c1a56b2d65044
#
_entry.id   33716ecb15eb4dd1d55c1a56b2d65044
#
_cell.length_a   1.000
_cell.length_b   1.000
_cell.length_c   1.000
_cell.angle_alpha   90.00
_cell.angle_beta   90.00
_cell.angle_gamma   90.00
#
_symmetry.space_group_name_H-M   'P 1'
#
loop_
_entity.id
_entity.type
_entity.pdbx_description
1 polymer ?
#
loop_
_entity_poly.entity_id
_entity_poly.type
_entity_poly.pdbx_seq_one_letter_code
_entity_poly.pdbx_strand_id
1 'polypeptide(L)'
;VRIPASFCGLMGIRPTHDRINTNGVYPMAPSFDTVGWFAKKIEVFQKIGDVLLNNNETSKAIFKNYVIAEDLLEIAETEVQNEFKKFIDLKLPGISKVRLSTLTKSEIADNFRILQGNEVKENVLPWITKNKPTISPEINARIEMASKITNNEVKLAKIFRNKLVKEVENSLPEGV
;
A
#
# COMPACT_ATOMS: atom_id res chain seq x y z
N VAL A 1 7.27 0.89 4.56
CA VAL A 1 7.65 2.29 4.91
C VAL A 1 6.70 2.87 5.95
N ARG A 2 5.37 2.96 5.71
CA ARG A 2 4.41 3.67 6.59
C ARG A 2 4.33 3.08 8.00
N ILE A 3 4.08 1.77 8.13
CA ILE A 3 3.95 1.11 9.44
C ILE A 3 5.24 1.20 10.26
N PRO A 4 6.43 0.84 9.74
CA PRO A 4 7.68 1.02 10.49
C PRO A 4 7.95 2.49 10.86
N ALA A 5 7.64 3.43 9.99
CA ALA A 5 7.79 4.86 10.29
C ALA A 5 6.90 5.28 11.47
N SER A 6 5.63 4.83 11.49
CA SER A 6 4.70 5.11 12.59
C SER A 6 5.21 4.56 13.92
N PHE A 7 5.67 3.31 13.98
CA PHE A 7 6.24 2.72 15.19
C PHE A 7 7.51 3.41 15.69
N CYS A 8 8.26 4.05 14.78
CA CYS A 8 9.48 4.79 15.13
C CYS A 8 9.24 6.29 15.33
N GLY A 9 8.00 6.77 15.30
CA GLY A 9 7.68 8.20 15.41
C GLY A 9 8.26 9.04 14.26
N LEU A 10 8.29 8.48 13.05
CA LEU A 10 8.82 9.11 11.85
C LEU A 10 7.69 9.44 10.88
N MET A 11 7.89 10.46 10.06
CA MET A 11 7.07 10.68 8.87
C MET A 11 7.46 9.69 7.79
N GLY A 12 6.49 9.01 7.19
CA GLY A 12 6.74 8.03 6.14
C GLY A 12 5.70 8.11 5.04
N ILE A 13 6.14 8.00 3.79
CA ILE A 13 5.28 7.99 2.62
C ILE A 13 5.57 6.79 1.73
N ARG A 14 4.51 6.20 1.21
CA ARG A 14 4.50 5.38 0.01
C ARG A 14 3.76 6.16 -1.06
N PRO A 15 4.44 6.70 -2.07
CA PRO A 15 3.79 7.46 -3.13
C PRO A 15 2.92 6.54 -4.01
N THR A 16 2.17 7.15 -4.90
CA THR A 16 1.42 6.45 -5.94
C THR A 16 2.37 5.57 -6.76
N HIS A 17 1.91 4.38 -7.12
CA HIS A 17 2.65 3.46 -7.97
C HIS A 17 3.06 4.16 -9.27
N ASP A 18 4.26 3.84 -9.77
CA ASP A 18 4.89 4.45 -10.96
C ASP A 18 5.20 5.97 -10.86
N ARG A 19 4.94 6.61 -9.70
CA ARG A 19 5.26 8.02 -9.51
C ARG A 19 6.77 8.29 -9.39
N ILE A 20 7.53 7.33 -8.90
CA ILE A 20 8.99 7.39 -8.79
C ILE A 20 9.59 6.32 -9.67
N ASN A 21 10.60 6.70 -10.46
CA ASN A 21 11.33 5.76 -11.31
C ASN A 21 12.03 4.69 -10.45
N THR A 22 11.81 3.43 -10.79
CA THR A 22 12.39 2.27 -10.10
C THR A 22 13.58 1.65 -10.84
N ASN A 23 14.15 2.33 -11.84
CA ASN A 23 15.34 1.85 -12.54
C ASN A 23 16.50 1.65 -11.54
N GLY A 24 17.13 0.47 -11.60
CA GLY A 24 18.19 0.09 -10.65
C GLY A 24 17.70 -0.51 -9.34
N VAL A 25 16.38 -0.55 -9.08
CA VAL A 25 15.80 -1.28 -7.98
C VAL A 25 15.55 -2.72 -8.40
N TYR A 26 15.99 -3.69 -7.58
CA TYR A 26 15.72 -5.11 -7.86
C TYR A 26 14.20 -5.37 -7.78
N PRO A 27 13.57 -5.91 -8.82
CA PRO A 27 12.13 -6.14 -8.81
C PRO A 27 11.77 -7.32 -7.91
N MET A 28 10.85 -7.09 -6.98
CA MET A 28 10.25 -8.15 -6.18
C MET A 28 8.85 -8.46 -6.71
N ALA A 29 7.99 -7.45 -6.72
CA ALA A 29 6.62 -7.52 -7.23
C ALA A 29 6.28 -6.21 -7.96
N PRO A 30 6.66 -6.08 -9.26
CA PRO A 30 6.62 -4.82 -10.01
C PRO A 30 5.27 -4.08 -9.96
N SER A 31 4.14 -4.79 -9.93
CA SER A 31 2.83 -4.14 -9.84
C SER A 31 2.51 -3.55 -8.46
N PHE A 32 3.40 -3.73 -7.48
CA PHE A 32 3.28 -3.22 -6.11
C PHE A 32 4.52 -2.45 -5.65
N ASP A 33 5.68 -2.69 -6.29
CA ASP A 33 6.93 -2.07 -5.90
C ASP A 33 6.85 -0.55 -6.09
N THR A 34 7.31 0.19 -5.09
CA THR A 34 7.46 1.64 -5.16
C THR A 34 8.52 2.10 -4.18
N VAL A 35 9.28 3.11 -4.57
CA VAL A 35 10.24 3.76 -3.68
C VAL A 35 9.47 4.66 -2.72
N GLY A 36 9.62 4.40 -1.43
CA GLY A 36 9.11 5.25 -0.37
C GLY A 36 10.24 5.75 0.50
N TRP A 37 9.99 6.79 1.29
CA TRP A 37 10.98 7.29 2.24
C TRP A 37 10.37 7.65 3.58
N PHE A 38 11.23 7.87 4.56
CA PHE A 38 10.84 8.36 5.88
C PHE A 38 11.94 9.27 6.44
N ALA A 39 11.53 10.23 7.25
CA ALA A 39 12.44 11.12 7.96
C ALA A 39 11.82 11.60 9.27
N LYS A 40 12.68 12.02 10.22
CA LYS A 40 12.24 12.59 11.49
C LYS A 40 11.87 14.07 11.37
N LYS A 41 12.62 14.82 10.55
CA LYS A 41 12.41 16.26 10.33
C LYS A 41 11.63 16.52 9.07
N ILE A 42 10.63 17.38 9.14
CA ILE A 42 9.75 17.70 8.01
C ILE A 42 10.52 18.33 6.85
N GLU A 43 11.52 19.15 7.13
CA GLU A 43 12.32 19.83 6.10
C GLU A 43 13.15 18.82 5.30
N VAL A 44 13.66 17.76 5.97
CA VAL A 44 14.39 16.66 5.30
C VAL A 44 13.41 15.82 4.49
N PHE A 45 12.24 15.53 5.06
CA PHE A 45 11.19 14.76 4.41
C PHE A 45 10.73 15.40 3.10
N GLN A 46 10.52 16.72 3.12
CA GLN A 46 10.16 17.53 1.94
C GLN A 46 11.27 17.54 0.89
N LYS A 47 12.53 17.83 1.29
CA LYS A 47 13.67 17.82 0.37
C LYS A 47 13.85 16.48 -0.36
N ILE A 48 13.65 15.36 0.34
CA ILE A 48 13.67 14.03 -0.29
C ILE A 48 12.53 13.93 -1.32
N GLY A 49 11.34 14.37 -0.94
CA GLY A 49 10.18 14.39 -1.83
C GLY A 49 10.41 15.24 -3.08
N ASP A 50 10.99 16.43 -2.94
CA ASP A 50 11.30 17.33 -4.06
C ASP A 50 12.24 16.67 -5.08
N VAL A 51 13.23 15.91 -4.59
CA VAL A 51 14.18 15.18 -5.45
C VAL A 51 13.52 13.98 -6.11
N LEU A 52 12.81 13.13 -5.33
CA LEU A 52 12.29 11.86 -5.83
C LEU A 52 11.06 12.03 -6.73
N LEU A 53 10.21 13.03 -6.44
CA LEU A 53 8.97 13.26 -7.20
C LEU A 53 9.19 14.19 -8.41
N ASN A 54 10.39 14.73 -8.59
CA ASN A 54 10.75 15.62 -9.69
C ASN A 54 9.76 16.80 -9.81
N ASN A 55 9.60 17.54 -8.69
CA ASN A 55 8.55 18.54 -8.49
C ASN A 55 8.71 19.82 -9.34
N ASN A 56 8.84 19.69 -10.66
CA ASN A 56 8.69 20.82 -11.58
C ASN A 56 7.21 21.20 -11.81
N GLU A 57 6.28 20.38 -11.33
CA GLU A 57 4.83 20.60 -11.44
C GLU A 57 4.17 20.48 -10.06
N THR A 58 4.44 21.44 -9.19
CA THR A 58 3.60 21.61 -8.00
C THR A 58 2.28 22.25 -8.39
N SER A 59 1.35 21.49 -8.91
CA SER A 59 -0.04 21.85 -8.71
C SER A 59 -0.25 21.79 -7.20
N LYS A 60 -0.42 22.95 -6.57
CA LYS A 60 -0.90 23.04 -5.19
C LYS A 60 -2.35 22.57 -5.20
N ALA A 61 -2.55 21.25 -5.23
CA ALA A 61 -3.86 20.67 -5.06
C ALA A 61 -4.34 21.06 -3.66
N ILE A 62 -5.27 21.99 -3.59
CA ILE A 62 -5.93 22.34 -2.35
C ILE A 62 -6.99 21.27 -2.16
N PHE A 63 -6.69 20.28 -1.32
CA PHE A 63 -7.71 19.34 -0.88
C PHE A 63 -8.76 20.11 -0.10
N LYS A 64 -10.00 20.12 -0.59
CA LYS A 64 -11.10 20.87 0.02
C LYS A 64 -11.92 20.00 0.97
N ASN A 65 -11.87 18.69 0.78
CA ASN A 65 -12.69 17.73 1.48
C ASN A 65 -11.85 16.62 2.13
N TYR A 66 -12.28 16.20 3.30
CA TYR A 66 -11.74 15.05 4.02
C TYR A 66 -12.87 14.05 4.27
N VAL A 67 -12.57 12.78 4.18
CA VAL A 67 -13.52 11.71 4.49
C VAL A 67 -12.88 10.66 5.40
N ILE A 68 -13.71 9.98 6.18
CA ILE A 68 -13.29 8.80 6.95
C ILE A 68 -13.72 7.56 6.20
N ALA A 69 -12.77 6.68 5.89
CA ALA A 69 -13.04 5.35 5.36
C ALA A 69 -13.47 4.44 6.52
N GLU A 70 -14.78 4.24 6.71
CA GLU A 70 -15.33 3.48 7.84
C GLU A 70 -14.91 2.00 7.80
N ASP A 71 -14.92 1.38 6.64
CA ASP A 71 -14.49 -0.01 6.43
C ASP A 71 -13.02 -0.24 6.80
N LEU A 72 -12.16 0.76 6.60
CA LEU A 72 -10.78 0.68 7.06
C LEU A 72 -10.64 0.92 8.56
N LEU A 73 -11.46 1.79 9.14
CA LEU A 73 -11.46 2.01 10.58
C LEU A 73 -11.97 0.79 11.35
N GLU A 74 -12.97 0.09 10.84
CA GLU A 74 -13.53 -1.15 11.40
C GLU A 74 -12.49 -2.29 11.51
N ILE A 75 -11.40 -2.24 10.74
CA ILE A 75 -10.32 -3.23 10.81
C ILE A 75 -9.41 -3.03 12.02
N ALA A 76 -9.34 -1.81 12.54
CA ALA A 76 -8.49 -1.47 13.68
C ALA A 76 -9.05 -2.06 14.99
N GLU A 77 -8.18 -2.23 15.98
CA GLU A 77 -8.59 -2.63 17.32
C GLU A 77 -9.50 -1.56 17.96
N THR A 78 -10.41 -1.98 18.82
CA THR A 78 -11.42 -1.11 19.43
C THR A 78 -10.83 0.11 20.12
N GLU A 79 -9.71 -0.05 20.81
CA GLU A 79 -9.01 1.05 21.46
C GLU A 79 -8.53 2.11 20.46
N VAL A 80 -7.92 1.65 19.35
CA VAL A 80 -7.48 2.53 18.26
C VAL A 80 -8.65 3.25 17.60
N GLN A 81 -9.77 2.54 17.36
CA GLN A 81 -10.99 3.15 16.83
C GLN A 81 -11.50 4.26 17.74
N ASN A 82 -11.53 4.02 19.06
CA ASN A 82 -12.03 4.97 20.04
C ASN A 82 -11.15 6.22 20.12
N GLU A 83 -9.81 6.04 20.16
CA GLU A 83 -8.89 7.19 20.18
C GLU A 83 -8.95 7.98 18.88
N PHE A 84 -9.06 7.30 17.74
CA PHE A 84 -9.22 7.97 16.45
C PHE A 84 -10.52 8.77 16.38
N LYS A 85 -11.64 8.23 16.85
CA LYS A 85 -12.93 8.93 16.92
C LYS A 85 -12.83 10.19 17.79
N LYS A 86 -12.24 10.10 18.99
CA LYS A 86 -12.02 11.27 19.86
C LYS A 86 -11.19 12.36 19.15
N PHE A 87 -10.13 11.95 18.44
CA PHE A 87 -9.30 12.89 17.68
C PHE A 87 -10.11 13.58 16.58
N ILE A 88 -10.90 12.83 15.81
CA ILE A 88 -11.74 13.36 14.73
C ILE A 88 -12.78 14.34 15.28
N ASP A 89 -13.50 13.96 16.35
CA ASP A 89 -14.52 14.81 16.97
C ASP A 89 -13.94 16.15 17.45
N LEU A 90 -12.69 16.12 17.94
CA LEU A 90 -12.00 17.31 18.44
C LEU A 90 -11.41 18.19 17.31
N LYS A 91 -10.85 17.59 16.27
CA LYS A 91 -10.04 18.30 15.25
C LYS A 91 -10.78 18.53 13.94
N LEU A 92 -11.70 17.67 13.58
CA LEU A 92 -12.40 17.64 12.29
C LEU A 92 -13.91 17.34 12.49
N PRO A 93 -14.62 18.13 13.32
CA PRO A 93 -16.03 17.85 13.59
C PRO A 93 -16.87 17.92 12.31
N GLY A 94 -17.78 16.96 12.15
CA GLY A 94 -18.68 16.90 11.00
C GLY A 94 -18.08 16.33 9.73
N ILE A 95 -16.89 15.71 9.79
CA ILE A 95 -16.27 15.05 8.64
C ILE A 95 -17.18 13.92 8.11
N SER A 96 -17.30 13.87 6.78
CA SER A 96 -18.09 12.84 6.10
C SER A 96 -17.43 11.46 6.19
N LYS A 97 -18.26 10.43 6.14
CA LYS A 97 -17.85 9.05 6.18
C LYS A 97 -18.19 8.36 4.87
N VAL A 98 -17.28 7.49 4.39
CA VAL A 98 -17.46 6.69 3.19
C VAL A 98 -17.09 5.24 3.45
N ARG A 99 -17.66 4.33 2.69
CA ARG A 99 -17.18 2.95 2.56
C ARG A 99 -16.47 2.82 1.23
N LEU A 100 -15.20 2.45 1.27
CA LEU A 100 -14.38 2.34 0.06
C LEU A 100 -14.72 1.08 -0.74
N SER A 101 -15.08 -0.01 -0.05
CA SER A 101 -15.38 -1.28 -0.70
C SER A 101 -16.37 -2.12 0.09
N THR A 102 -17.09 -2.98 -0.62
CA THR A 102 -17.93 -4.04 -0.05
C THR A 102 -17.15 -5.35 0.18
N LEU A 103 -15.91 -5.42 -0.31
CA LEU A 103 -15.06 -6.60 -0.23
C LEU A 103 -14.44 -6.71 1.17
N THR A 104 -14.36 -7.95 1.65
CA THR A 104 -13.82 -8.21 2.98
C THR A 104 -12.30 -8.07 3.03
N LYS A 105 -11.77 -7.77 4.21
CA LYS A 105 -10.32 -7.74 4.47
C LYS A 105 -9.63 -9.04 4.05
N SER A 106 -10.25 -10.19 4.31
CA SER A 106 -9.69 -11.50 3.95
C SER A 106 -9.58 -11.65 2.44
N GLU A 107 -10.65 -11.34 1.70
CA GLU A 107 -10.64 -11.40 0.23
C GLU A 107 -9.56 -10.51 -0.37
N ILE A 108 -9.43 -9.27 0.14
CA ILE A 108 -8.39 -8.33 -0.32
C ILE A 108 -7.00 -8.90 -0.03
N ALA A 109 -6.75 -9.41 1.18
CA ALA A 109 -5.46 -9.95 1.57
C ALA A 109 -5.10 -11.22 0.78
N ASP A 110 -6.05 -12.11 0.53
CA ASP A 110 -5.80 -13.35 -0.19
C ASP A 110 -5.49 -13.08 -1.67
N ASN A 111 -6.25 -12.21 -2.31
CA ASN A 111 -5.97 -11.82 -3.69
C ASN A 111 -4.66 -11.02 -3.83
N PHE A 112 -4.33 -10.18 -2.85
CA PHE A 112 -3.02 -9.52 -2.79
C PHE A 112 -1.88 -10.54 -2.71
N ARG A 113 -1.98 -11.56 -1.84
CA ARG A 113 -0.97 -12.62 -1.70
C ARG A 113 -0.77 -13.39 -2.99
N ILE A 114 -1.85 -13.71 -3.72
CA ILE A 114 -1.78 -14.38 -5.02
C ILE A 114 -1.02 -13.52 -6.03
N LEU A 115 -1.40 -12.25 -6.19
CA LEU A 115 -0.77 -11.37 -7.17
C LEU A 115 0.70 -11.10 -6.83
N GLN A 116 1.00 -10.72 -5.59
CA GLN A 116 2.37 -10.49 -5.14
C GLN A 116 3.21 -11.75 -5.21
N GLY A 117 2.66 -12.89 -4.75
CA GLY A 117 3.34 -14.17 -4.77
C GLY A 117 3.69 -14.63 -6.19
N ASN A 118 2.79 -14.43 -7.17
CA ASN A 118 3.09 -14.74 -8.56
C ASN A 118 4.25 -13.91 -9.10
N GLU A 119 4.28 -12.61 -8.80
CA GLU A 119 5.38 -11.75 -9.24
C GLU A 119 6.71 -12.10 -8.54
N VAL A 120 6.69 -12.49 -7.27
CA VAL A 120 7.85 -13.04 -6.55
C VAL A 120 8.33 -14.34 -7.21
N LYS A 121 7.42 -15.23 -7.61
CA LYS A 121 7.72 -16.45 -8.35
C LYS A 121 8.45 -16.14 -9.68
N GLU A 122 8.01 -15.12 -10.39
CA GLU A 122 8.58 -14.73 -11.67
C GLU A 122 9.94 -14.03 -11.54
N ASN A 123 10.10 -13.13 -10.56
CA ASN A 123 11.26 -12.25 -10.44
C ASN A 123 12.33 -12.77 -9.46
N VAL A 124 11.94 -13.42 -8.37
CA VAL A 124 12.85 -13.76 -7.26
C VAL A 124 13.23 -15.24 -7.26
N LEU A 125 12.26 -16.13 -7.52
CA LEU A 125 12.50 -17.58 -7.47
C LEU A 125 13.61 -18.06 -8.43
N PRO A 126 13.77 -17.57 -9.68
CA PRO A 126 14.86 -17.96 -10.55
C PRO A 126 16.24 -17.66 -9.95
N TRP A 127 16.38 -16.48 -9.31
CA TRP A 127 17.64 -16.11 -8.65
C TRP A 127 17.94 -17.01 -7.45
N ILE A 128 16.94 -17.30 -6.62
CA ILE A 128 17.08 -18.20 -5.46
C ILE A 128 17.49 -19.62 -5.93
N THR A 129 16.82 -20.13 -6.95
CA THR A 129 17.12 -21.46 -7.51
C THR A 129 18.54 -21.56 -8.03
N LYS A 130 19.02 -20.51 -8.70
CA LYS A 130 20.38 -20.44 -9.26
C LYS A 130 21.45 -20.30 -8.17
N ASN A 131 21.25 -19.41 -7.20
CA ASN A 131 22.30 -19.01 -6.26
C ASN A 131 22.22 -19.75 -4.92
N LYS A 132 21.10 -20.42 -4.62
CA LYS A 132 20.87 -21.20 -3.38
C LYS A 132 21.27 -20.46 -2.10
N PRO A 133 20.82 -19.21 -1.91
CA PRO A 133 21.19 -18.43 -0.75
C PRO A 133 20.65 -19.06 0.54
N THR A 134 21.31 -18.78 1.66
CA THR A 134 20.74 -19.06 2.98
C THR A 134 19.64 -18.05 3.26
N ILE A 135 18.41 -18.53 3.43
CA ILE A 135 17.23 -17.71 3.74
C ILE A 135 16.52 -18.26 4.97
N SER A 136 15.81 -17.39 5.70
CA SER A 136 15.08 -17.83 6.89
C SER A 136 13.94 -18.80 6.54
N PRO A 137 13.57 -19.70 7.47
CA PRO A 137 12.46 -20.63 7.25
C PRO A 137 11.14 -19.95 6.86
N GLU A 138 10.84 -18.78 7.46
CA GLU A 138 9.63 -18.01 7.19
C GLU A 138 9.60 -17.47 5.76
N ILE A 139 10.72 -16.97 5.27
CA ILE A 139 10.84 -16.50 3.88
C ILE A 139 10.77 -17.67 2.92
N ASN A 140 11.44 -18.78 3.25
CA ASN A 140 11.40 -19.99 2.42
C ASN A 140 9.96 -20.52 2.27
N ALA A 141 9.20 -20.59 3.36
CA ALA A 141 7.80 -21.00 3.33
C ALA A 141 6.95 -20.11 2.41
N ARG A 142 7.16 -18.78 2.44
CA ARG A 142 6.47 -17.85 1.54
C ARG A 142 6.82 -18.07 0.08
N ILE A 143 8.08 -18.34 -0.23
CA ILE A 143 8.54 -18.64 -1.60
C ILE A 143 7.95 -19.97 -2.08
N GLU A 144 7.90 -20.97 -1.21
CA GLU A 144 7.28 -22.26 -1.54
C GLU A 144 5.77 -22.10 -1.82
N MET A 145 5.05 -21.32 -1.01
CA MET A 145 3.65 -20.98 -1.30
C MET A 145 3.50 -20.26 -2.64
N ALA A 146 4.35 -19.27 -2.91
CA ALA A 146 4.35 -18.52 -4.16
C ALA A 146 4.58 -19.44 -5.38
N SER A 147 5.49 -20.43 -5.27
CA SER A 147 5.80 -21.35 -6.36
C SER A 147 4.59 -22.20 -6.81
N LYS A 148 3.62 -22.42 -5.93
CA LYS A 148 2.41 -23.24 -6.17
C LYS A 148 1.27 -22.45 -6.81
N ILE A 149 1.37 -21.12 -6.89
CA ILE A 149 0.31 -20.27 -7.47
C ILE A 149 0.12 -20.60 -8.95
N THR A 150 -1.14 -20.80 -9.33
CA THR A 150 -1.56 -21.18 -10.69
C THR A 150 -1.96 -19.95 -11.52
N ASN A 151 -1.89 -20.08 -12.84
CA ASN A 151 -2.34 -19.02 -13.75
C ASN A 151 -3.83 -18.70 -13.61
N ASN A 152 -4.66 -19.67 -13.23
CA ASN A 152 -6.08 -19.44 -13.02
C ASN A 152 -6.33 -18.56 -11.78
N GLU A 153 -5.65 -18.83 -10.66
CA GLU A 153 -5.72 -17.99 -9.46
C GLU A 153 -5.27 -16.54 -9.76
N VAL A 154 -4.19 -16.39 -10.51
CA VAL A 154 -3.71 -15.05 -10.94
C VAL A 154 -4.75 -14.32 -11.78
N LYS A 155 -5.40 -15.03 -12.73
CA LYS A 155 -6.46 -14.42 -13.55
C LYS A 155 -7.64 -13.94 -12.70
N LEU A 156 -8.09 -14.76 -11.77
CA LEU A 156 -9.19 -14.41 -10.86
C LEU A 156 -8.81 -13.23 -9.94
N ALA A 157 -7.60 -13.26 -9.40
CA ALA A 157 -7.10 -12.18 -8.54
C ALA A 157 -6.95 -10.84 -9.29
N LYS A 158 -6.60 -10.86 -10.58
CA LYS A 158 -6.58 -9.65 -11.42
C LYS A 158 -7.99 -9.08 -11.63
N ILE A 159 -8.99 -9.93 -11.86
CA ILE A 159 -10.40 -9.51 -11.97
C ILE A 159 -10.85 -8.89 -10.65
N PHE A 160 -10.54 -9.52 -9.53
CA PHE A 160 -10.84 -9.02 -8.19
C PHE A 160 -10.20 -7.65 -7.95
N ARG A 161 -8.91 -7.49 -8.26
CA ARG A 161 -8.20 -6.19 -8.12
C ARG A 161 -8.88 -5.09 -8.92
N ASN A 162 -9.28 -5.37 -10.16
CA ASN A 162 -9.97 -4.40 -11.00
C ASN A 162 -11.35 -4.01 -10.42
N LYS A 163 -12.07 -4.96 -9.81
CA LYS A 163 -13.32 -4.68 -9.10
C LYS A 163 -13.05 -3.76 -7.90
N LEU A 164 -12.07 -4.09 -7.07
CA LEU A 164 -11.70 -3.29 -5.90
C LEU A 164 -11.32 -1.86 -6.28
N VAL A 165 -10.50 -1.68 -7.32
CA VAL A 165 -10.10 -0.34 -7.82
C VAL A 165 -11.32 0.48 -8.19
N LYS A 166 -12.25 -0.09 -8.96
CA LYS A 166 -13.49 0.59 -9.36
C LYS A 166 -14.39 0.94 -8.17
N GLU A 167 -14.51 0.05 -7.19
CA GLU A 167 -15.29 0.35 -5.97
C GLU A 167 -14.69 1.54 -5.22
N VAL A 168 -13.37 1.55 -5.01
CA VAL A 168 -12.67 2.65 -4.34
C VAL A 168 -12.82 3.96 -5.11
N GLU A 169 -12.57 3.95 -6.43
CA GLU A 169 -12.71 5.16 -7.26
C GLU A 169 -14.14 5.73 -7.22
N ASN A 170 -15.16 4.87 -7.30
CA ASN A 170 -16.56 5.29 -7.26
C ASN A 170 -17.03 5.75 -5.86
N SER A 171 -16.35 5.35 -4.80
CA SER A 171 -16.74 5.69 -3.43
C SER A 171 -16.19 7.04 -2.97
N LEU A 172 -15.15 7.56 -3.64
CA LEU A 172 -14.53 8.82 -3.28
C LEU A 172 -15.28 10.00 -3.92
N PRO A 173 -15.69 11.02 -3.13
CA PRO A 173 -16.27 12.24 -3.69
C PRO A 173 -15.25 13.01 -4.53
N GLU A 174 -15.73 13.85 -5.45
CA GLU A 174 -14.86 14.76 -6.19
C GLU A 174 -14.11 15.72 -5.23
N GLY A 175 -12.80 15.86 -5.43
CA GLY A 175 -11.95 16.77 -4.67
C GLY A 175 -11.49 16.25 -3.30
N VAL A 176 -11.56 14.94 -3.09
CA VAL A 176 -10.98 14.23 -1.92
C VAL A 176 -9.57 13.78 -2.21
#